data_0a9a4197e0523889a84964739b8b8bae
#
_entry.id   0a9a4197e0523889a84964739b8b8bae
#
_cell.length_a   1.000
_cell.length_b   1.000
_cell.length_c   1.000
_cell.angle_alpha   90.00
_cell.angle_beta   90.00
_cell.angle_gamma   90.00
#
_symmetry.space_group_name_H-M   'P 1'
#
loop_
_entity.id
_entity.type
_entity.pdbx_description
1 polymer ?
#
loop_
_entity_poly.entity_id
_entity_poly.type
_entity_poly.pdbx_seq_one_letter_code
_entity_poly.pdbx_strand_id
1 'polypeptide(L)'
;MHWLNYGESMDINEILSKNTYCYSEVSEQYDILFTGINPSARVKDEDDCSEGHHFKYQEAILNDRYFRTIDEIIPKTLKDKVAYLDLFNYRRTKQGDIVEFLKTSEGISFLAENLCINQLIIENIIKPKVICVRNKGSWGFWGKNATPQGDDNVWMGYKFRKVQTSFEQTEGTLEIYR
;
A
#
# COMPACT_ATOMS: atom_id res chain seq x y z
N MET A 1 -16.01 -10.83 -20.44
CA MET A 1 -15.95 -10.83 -18.95
C MET A 1 -16.12 -12.25 -18.46
N HIS A 2 -15.06 -12.94 -18.09
CA HIS A 2 -15.17 -14.22 -17.40
C HIS A 2 -15.40 -13.93 -15.93
N TRP A 3 -16.61 -14.22 -15.47
CA TRP A 3 -16.89 -14.27 -14.02
C TRP A 3 -16.09 -15.43 -13.46
N LEU A 4 -15.16 -15.11 -12.54
CA LEU A 4 -14.38 -16.12 -11.85
C LEU A 4 -15.33 -17.03 -11.07
N ASN A 5 -15.20 -18.34 -11.25
CA ASN A 5 -15.90 -19.32 -10.44
C ASN A 5 -15.57 -19.08 -8.96
N TYR A 6 -16.58 -18.76 -8.19
CA TYR A 6 -16.53 -18.74 -6.74
C TYR A 6 -16.43 -20.18 -6.23
N GLY A 7 -15.23 -20.71 -6.22
CA GLY A 7 -14.93 -22.02 -5.64
C GLY A 7 -14.17 -21.85 -4.34
N GLU A 8 -14.74 -22.37 -3.27
CA GLU A 8 -14.26 -22.42 -1.89
C GLU A 8 -14.21 -21.05 -1.19
N SER A 9 -14.98 -20.92 -0.11
CA SER A 9 -14.95 -19.74 0.76
C SER A 9 -13.58 -19.67 1.42
N MET A 10 -12.88 -18.54 1.21
CA MET A 10 -11.66 -18.25 1.91
C MET A 10 -11.98 -18.05 3.38
N ASP A 11 -11.47 -18.90 4.26
CA ASP A 11 -11.56 -18.67 5.69
C ASP A 11 -10.55 -17.58 6.10
N ILE A 12 -11.05 -16.35 6.25
CA ILE A 12 -10.24 -15.20 6.66
C ILE A 12 -9.58 -15.45 8.01
N ASN A 13 -10.27 -16.13 8.94
CA ASN A 13 -9.70 -16.40 10.25
C ASN A 13 -8.52 -17.37 10.14
N GLU A 14 -8.61 -18.36 9.26
CA GLU A 14 -7.48 -19.25 8.98
C GLU A 14 -6.30 -18.49 8.37
N ILE A 15 -6.55 -17.58 7.43
CA ILE A 15 -5.52 -16.77 6.82
C ILE A 15 -4.88 -15.83 7.86
N LEU A 16 -5.68 -15.15 8.65
CA LEU A 16 -5.19 -14.23 9.69
C LEU A 16 -4.46 -14.94 10.83
N SER A 17 -4.80 -16.20 11.10
CA SER A 17 -4.09 -17.00 12.10
C SER A 17 -2.68 -17.43 11.65
N LYS A 18 -2.45 -17.51 10.35
CA LYS A 18 -1.18 -17.93 9.75
C LYS A 18 -0.22 -16.79 9.44
N ASN A 19 -0.69 -15.56 9.45
CA ASN A 19 0.11 -14.40 9.07
C ASN A 19 -0.19 -13.23 10.01
N THR A 20 0.87 -12.55 10.40
CA THR A 20 0.77 -11.42 11.32
C THR A 20 0.52 -10.10 10.58
N TYR A 21 -0.07 -9.16 11.29
CA TYR A 21 -0.06 -7.77 10.90
C TYR A 21 1.35 -7.20 11.03
N CYS A 22 1.70 -6.32 10.08
CA CYS A 22 2.89 -5.50 10.19
C CYS A 22 2.53 -4.09 9.71
N TYR A 23 2.79 -3.09 10.52
CA TYR A 23 2.43 -1.72 10.21
C TYR A 23 3.57 -0.74 10.49
N SER A 24 3.57 0.33 9.75
CA SER A 24 4.48 1.44 9.94
C SER A 24 3.99 2.34 11.07
N GLU A 25 4.84 2.64 12.03
CA GLU A 25 4.54 3.64 13.05
C GLU A 25 4.58 5.04 12.44
N VAL A 26 3.45 5.74 12.51
CA VAL A 26 3.31 7.13 12.10
C VAL A 26 2.58 7.89 13.21
N SER A 27 3.21 8.92 13.73
CA SER A 27 2.71 9.67 14.90
C SER A 27 2.63 11.17 14.68
N GLU A 28 3.05 11.65 13.52
CA GLU A 28 3.15 13.06 13.20
C GLU A 28 2.89 13.35 11.72
N GLN A 29 2.92 14.62 11.35
CA GLN A 29 2.74 15.05 9.97
C GLN A 29 4.01 14.90 9.16
N TYR A 30 3.86 14.44 7.91
CA TYR A 30 4.93 14.28 6.94
C TYR A 30 4.54 14.90 5.60
N ASP A 31 5.49 15.53 4.93
CA ASP A 31 5.23 16.17 3.63
C ASP A 31 5.08 15.14 2.49
N ILE A 32 5.78 14.02 2.60
CA ILE A 32 5.83 12.97 1.57
C ILE A 32 5.45 11.62 2.20
N LEU A 33 4.50 10.95 1.59
CA LEU A 33 4.13 9.58 1.94
C LEU A 33 4.51 8.64 0.80
N PHE A 34 5.39 7.68 1.07
CA PHE A 34 5.58 6.53 0.19
C PHE A 34 4.64 5.40 0.58
N THR A 35 4.07 4.71 -0.42
CA THR A 35 3.18 3.59 -0.15
C THR A 35 3.56 2.35 -0.91
N GLY A 36 3.49 1.21 -0.21
CA GLY A 36 3.47 -0.13 -0.77
C GLY A 36 2.06 -0.70 -0.86
N ILE A 37 1.94 -1.96 -1.25
CA ILE A 37 0.66 -2.67 -1.26
C ILE A 37 0.45 -3.39 0.07
N ASN A 38 1.44 -4.15 0.51
CA ASN A 38 1.43 -4.90 1.77
C ASN A 38 2.86 -5.20 2.23
N PRO A 39 3.09 -5.39 3.52
CA PRO A 39 4.37 -5.82 4.05
C PRO A 39 4.73 -7.21 3.52
N SER A 40 5.99 -7.39 3.17
CA SER A 40 6.52 -8.67 2.71
C SER A 40 6.72 -9.63 3.90
N ALA A 41 6.31 -10.89 3.74
CA ALA A 41 6.72 -11.98 4.62
C ALA A 41 7.77 -12.84 3.92
N ARG A 42 8.83 -13.23 4.61
CA ARG A 42 9.72 -14.28 4.11
C ARG A 42 9.15 -15.62 4.52
N VAL A 43 9.39 -16.68 3.71
CA VAL A 43 8.89 -18.04 4.00
C VAL A 43 9.24 -18.49 5.42
N LYS A 44 10.43 -18.15 5.92
CA LYS A 44 10.86 -18.46 7.29
C LYS A 44 10.14 -17.66 8.38
N ASP A 45 9.49 -16.56 8.01
CA ASP A 45 8.75 -15.68 8.94
C ASP A 45 7.25 -16.09 8.99
N GLU A 46 6.82 -17.01 8.10
CA GLU A 46 5.43 -17.50 8.07
C GLU A 46 5.11 -18.41 9.26
N ASP A 47 6.13 -19.02 9.87
CA ASP A 47 5.98 -19.86 11.07
C ASP A 47 6.03 -19.04 12.38
N ASP A 48 6.45 -17.78 12.34
CA ASP A 48 6.55 -16.89 13.51
C ASP A 48 5.38 -15.92 13.55
N CYS A 49 4.20 -16.47 13.79
CA CYS A 49 2.94 -15.73 13.79
C CYS A 49 2.51 -15.20 15.18
N SER A 50 3.40 -15.23 16.17
CA SER A 50 2.99 -15.04 17.55
C SER A 50 2.68 -13.61 17.96
N GLU A 51 3.20 -12.59 17.27
CA GLU A 51 2.94 -11.19 17.61
C GLU A 51 2.91 -10.30 16.36
N GLY A 52 2.04 -9.29 16.36
CA GLY A 52 2.02 -8.25 15.32
C GLY A 52 3.32 -7.46 15.35
N HIS A 53 3.87 -7.20 14.17
CA HIS A 53 5.09 -6.43 14.02
C HIS A 53 4.79 -4.98 13.67
N HIS A 54 5.59 -4.08 14.18
CA HIS A 54 5.59 -2.68 13.79
C HIS A 54 7.03 -2.23 13.51
N PHE A 55 7.19 -1.18 12.73
CA PHE A 55 8.49 -0.61 12.42
C PHE A 55 8.39 0.89 12.20
N LYS A 56 9.49 1.58 12.43
CA LYS A 56 9.67 2.98 12.04
C LYS A 56 10.43 3.04 10.72
N TYR A 57 9.94 3.84 9.78
CA TYR A 57 10.57 3.98 8.48
C TYR A 57 12.05 4.38 8.60
N GLN A 58 12.37 5.32 9.51
CA GLN A 58 13.74 5.81 9.73
C GLN A 58 14.69 4.72 10.26
N GLU A 59 14.17 3.77 11.03
CA GLU A 59 14.95 2.61 11.52
C GLU A 59 15.06 1.53 10.43
N ALA A 60 13.99 1.32 9.67
CA ALA A 60 13.95 0.33 8.59
C ALA A 60 14.94 0.66 7.46
N ILE A 61 15.21 1.92 7.17
CA ILE A 61 16.23 2.36 6.20
C ILE A 61 17.59 1.76 6.50
N LEU A 62 17.96 1.60 7.77
CA LEU A 62 19.26 1.10 8.19
C LEU A 62 19.41 -0.41 7.92
N ASN A 63 18.32 -1.16 8.00
CA ASN A 63 18.33 -2.61 8.05
C ASN A 63 17.74 -3.29 6.80
N ASP A 64 16.89 -2.59 6.04
CA ASP A 64 16.20 -3.15 4.90
C ASP A 64 16.56 -2.44 3.58
N ARG A 65 17.02 -3.22 2.61
CA ARG A 65 17.39 -2.72 1.27
C ARG A 65 16.22 -2.02 0.56
N TYR A 66 14.99 -2.49 0.75
CA TYR A 66 13.82 -1.90 0.12
C TYR A 66 13.66 -0.44 0.54
N PHE A 67 13.73 -0.15 1.85
CA PHE A 67 13.59 1.21 2.37
C PHE A 67 14.82 2.07 2.03
N ARG A 68 16.03 1.49 1.99
CA ARG A 68 17.23 2.22 1.53
C ARG A 68 17.08 2.76 0.11
N THR A 69 16.51 1.99 -0.81
CA THR A 69 16.28 2.46 -2.19
C THR A 69 15.28 3.62 -2.26
N ILE A 70 14.37 3.74 -1.30
CA ILE A 70 13.50 4.92 -1.18
C ILE A 70 14.32 6.11 -0.67
N ASP A 71 15.08 5.91 0.39
CA ASP A 71 15.89 6.96 1.02
C ASP A 71 16.94 7.55 0.07
N GLU A 72 17.55 6.73 -0.79
CA GLU A 72 18.56 7.15 -1.76
C GLU A 72 18.04 8.16 -2.79
N ILE A 73 16.76 8.09 -3.16
CA ILE A 73 16.16 9.02 -4.14
C ILE A 73 15.64 10.31 -3.51
N ILE A 74 15.61 10.40 -2.19
CA ILE A 74 15.08 11.57 -1.48
C ILE A 74 16.18 12.58 -1.21
N PRO A 75 15.98 13.86 -1.57
CA PRO A 75 16.93 14.92 -1.21
C PRO A 75 17.17 14.98 0.30
N LYS A 76 18.42 15.20 0.71
CA LYS A 76 18.81 15.24 2.12
C LYS A 76 17.95 16.17 2.98
N THR A 77 17.50 17.29 2.41
CA THR A 77 16.65 18.30 3.07
C THR A 77 15.19 17.84 3.30
N LEU A 78 14.81 16.71 2.74
CA LEU A 78 13.44 16.17 2.84
C LEU A 78 13.37 14.81 3.54
N LYS A 79 14.51 14.25 3.98
CA LYS A 79 14.53 12.89 4.55
C LYS A 79 13.75 12.76 5.86
N ASP A 80 13.73 13.81 6.66
CA ASP A 80 12.97 13.92 7.90
C ASP A 80 11.47 14.17 7.70
N LYS A 81 11.06 14.44 6.44
CA LYS A 81 9.68 14.74 6.05
C LYS A 81 8.97 13.58 5.35
N VAL A 82 9.53 12.40 5.43
CA VAL A 82 9.05 11.21 4.73
C VAL A 82 8.46 10.21 5.69
N ALA A 83 7.23 9.77 5.38
CA ALA A 83 6.62 8.58 5.98
C ALA A 83 6.49 7.44 4.96
N TYR A 84 6.33 6.25 5.46
CA TYR A 84 5.97 5.07 4.69
C TYR A 84 4.74 4.40 5.28
N LEU A 85 3.85 3.91 4.42
CA LEU A 85 2.65 3.17 4.82
C LEU A 85 2.33 2.11 3.75
N ASP A 86 2.05 0.90 4.15
CA ASP A 86 1.43 -0.08 3.26
C ASP A 86 -0.08 0.10 3.23
N LEU A 87 -0.72 -0.14 2.06
CA LEU A 87 -2.19 -0.06 1.95
C LEU A 87 -2.90 -1.12 2.78
N PHE A 88 -2.28 -2.29 2.87
CA PHE A 88 -2.80 -3.40 3.64
C PHE A 88 -1.74 -3.84 4.63
N ASN A 89 -2.04 -3.77 5.91
CA ASN A 89 -1.10 -4.09 6.98
C ASN A 89 -0.92 -5.60 7.22
N TYR A 90 -1.32 -6.40 6.25
CA TYR A 90 -1.30 -7.86 6.31
C TYR A 90 -0.12 -8.42 5.52
N ARG A 91 0.74 -9.19 6.20
CA ARG A 91 1.97 -9.75 5.61
C ARG A 91 1.65 -10.88 4.62
N ARG A 92 2.19 -10.78 3.42
CA ARG A 92 2.14 -11.84 2.40
C ARG A 92 3.45 -11.87 1.62
N THR A 93 3.88 -13.07 1.25
CA THR A 93 5.11 -13.28 0.48
C THR A 93 5.02 -12.68 -0.90
N LYS A 94 3.85 -12.80 -1.55
CA LYS A 94 3.61 -12.26 -2.89
C LYS A 94 2.54 -11.19 -2.84
N GLN A 95 2.79 -10.06 -3.48
CA GLN A 95 1.81 -8.98 -3.60
C GLN A 95 0.53 -9.42 -4.33
N GLY A 96 0.64 -10.36 -5.28
CA GLY A 96 -0.52 -10.94 -5.98
C GLY A 96 -1.48 -11.67 -5.05
N ASP A 97 -1.01 -12.12 -3.87
CA ASP A 97 -1.87 -12.83 -2.91
C ASP A 97 -2.96 -11.93 -2.34
N ILE A 98 -2.74 -10.60 -2.32
CA ILE A 98 -3.78 -9.64 -1.91
C ILE A 98 -5.00 -9.67 -2.85
N VAL A 99 -4.79 -9.97 -4.13
CA VAL A 99 -5.88 -10.07 -5.12
C VAL A 99 -6.80 -11.26 -4.81
N GLU A 100 -6.32 -12.29 -4.12
CA GLU A 100 -7.13 -13.43 -3.72
C GLU A 100 -8.29 -13.02 -2.78
N PHE A 101 -8.07 -12.00 -1.95
CA PHE A 101 -9.13 -11.45 -1.08
C PHE A 101 -10.31 -10.86 -1.87
N LEU A 102 -10.10 -10.43 -3.11
CA LEU A 102 -11.19 -9.92 -3.95
C LEU A 102 -12.14 -11.01 -4.47
N LYS A 103 -11.86 -12.29 -4.20
CA LYS A 103 -12.69 -13.41 -4.65
C LYS A 103 -13.87 -13.70 -3.73
N THR A 104 -13.86 -13.17 -2.51
CA THR A 104 -14.92 -13.41 -1.51
C THR A 104 -15.43 -12.09 -0.93
N SER A 105 -16.69 -12.10 -0.44
CA SER A 105 -17.29 -10.93 0.22
C SER A 105 -16.54 -10.55 1.49
N GLU A 106 -16.09 -11.53 2.26
CA GLU A 106 -15.32 -11.37 3.48
C GLU A 106 -13.96 -10.75 3.19
N GLY A 107 -13.29 -11.24 2.13
CA GLY A 107 -12.03 -10.69 1.69
C GLY A 107 -12.14 -9.24 1.20
N ILE A 108 -13.19 -8.93 0.45
CA ILE A 108 -13.47 -7.55 0.02
C ILE A 108 -13.71 -6.64 1.24
N SER A 109 -14.51 -7.10 2.20
CA SER A 109 -14.78 -6.35 3.44
C SER A 109 -13.49 -6.09 4.22
N PHE A 110 -12.65 -7.11 4.38
CA PHE A 110 -11.36 -7.00 5.04
C PHE A 110 -10.44 -5.95 4.38
N LEU A 111 -10.33 -5.97 3.04
CA LEU A 111 -9.53 -4.98 2.31
C LEU A 111 -10.13 -3.57 2.44
N ALA A 112 -11.46 -3.45 2.38
CA ALA A 112 -12.15 -2.18 2.54
C ALA A 112 -11.93 -1.57 3.93
N GLU A 113 -11.98 -2.36 4.99
CA GLU A 113 -11.67 -1.92 6.35
C GLU A 113 -10.23 -1.41 6.48
N ASN A 114 -9.26 -2.12 5.90
CA ASN A 114 -7.87 -1.66 5.88
C ASN A 114 -7.71 -0.33 5.15
N LEU A 115 -8.38 -0.15 4.00
CA LEU A 115 -8.37 1.11 3.27
C LEU A 115 -8.99 2.25 4.09
N CYS A 116 -10.11 2.01 4.80
CA CYS A 116 -10.73 3.00 5.68
C CYS A 116 -9.80 3.41 6.83
N ILE A 117 -9.13 2.46 7.47
CA ILE A 117 -8.17 2.74 8.53
C ILE A 117 -7.02 3.59 7.99
N ASN A 118 -6.45 3.21 6.85
CA ASN A 118 -5.34 3.94 6.25
C ASN A 118 -5.76 5.32 5.75
N GLN A 119 -6.99 5.49 5.24
CA GLN A 119 -7.53 6.80 4.94
C GLN A 119 -7.53 7.70 6.19
N LEU A 120 -8.02 7.21 7.32
CA LEU A 120 -8.04 7.97 8.57
C LEU A 120 -6.63 8.36 9.04
N ILE A 121 -5.65 7.46 8.90
CA ILE A 121 -4.26 7.71 9.23
C ILE A 121 -3.68 8.81 8.30
N ILE A 122 -3.92 8.69 7.00
CA ILE A 122 -3.43 9.65 6.00
C ILE A 122 -4.04 11.03 6.24
N GLU A 123 -5.36 11.11 6.45
CA GLU A 123 -6.08 12.37 6.59
C GLU A 123 -5.85 13.08 7.93
N ASN A 124 -5.72 12.31 9.02
CA ASN A 124 -5.70 12.90 10.36
C ASN A 124 -4.32 12.94 11.01
N ILE A 125 -3.42 12.03 10.64
CA ILE A 125 -2.08 11.94 11.23
C ILE A 125 -1.03 12.44 10.25
N ILE A 126 -0.85 11.77 9.10
CA ILE A 126 0.25 12.06 8.17
C ILE A 126 0.03 13.37 7.43
N LYS A 127 -1.15 13.61 6.88
CA LYS A 127 -1.54 14.80 6.10
C LYS A 127 -0.52 15.16 5.01
N PRO A 128 -0.14 14.22 4.14
CA PRO A 128 0.94 14.43 3.20
C PRO A 128 0.54 15.44 2.11
N LYS A 129 1.53 16.19 1.60
CA LYS A 129 1.37 17.02 0.40
C LYS A 129 1.49 16.20 -0.88
N VAL A 130 2.25 15.10 -0.81
CA VAL A 130 2.50 14.19 -1.94
C VAL A 130 2.43 12.75 -1.47
N ILE A 131 1.74 11.92 -2.25
CA ILE A 131 1.71 10.47 -2.06
C ILE A 131 2.43 9.82 -3.24
N CYS A 132 3.46 9.03 -2.96
CA CYS A 132 4.28 8.32 -3.94
C CYS A 132 3.92 6.83 -3.92
N VAL A 133 3.14 6.39 -4.90
CA VAL A 133 2.73 4.99 -5.07
C VAL A 133 3.78 4.26 -5.91
N ARG A 134 4.61 3.44 -5.29
CA ARG A 134 5.74 2.77 -5.97
C ARG A 134 5.36 1.57 -6.82
N ASN A 135 4.23 0.95 -6.56
CA ASN A 135 3.89 -0.36 -7.07
C ASN A 135 2.72 -0.26 -8.06
N LYS A 136 2.92 -0.67 -9.32
CA LYS A 136 1.85 -0.71 -10.32
C LYS A 136 0.67 -1.59 -9.88
N GLY A 137 0.93 -2.68 -9.15
CA GLY A 137 -0.11 -3.57 -8.63
C GLY A 137 -1.05 -2.89 -7.63
N SER A 138 -0.60 -1.84 -6.96
CA SER A 138 -1.43 -1.08 -6.01
C SER A 138 -2.25 0.05 -6.65
N TRP A 139 -2.00 0.40 -7.91
CA TRP A 139 -2.68 1.53 -8.56
C TRP A 139 -4.20 1.40 -8.61
N GLY A 140 -4.72 0.17 -8.82
CA GLY A 140 -6.15 -0.10 -8.76
C GLY A 140 -6.74 0.16 -7.37
N PHE A 141 -6.03 -0.24 -6.32
CA PHE A 141 -6.43 0.03 -4.94
C PHE A 141 -6.33 1.52 -4.56
N TRP A 142 -5.54 2.31 -5.28
CA TRP A 142 -5.52 3.76 -5.23
C TRP A 142 -6.54 4.41 -6.16
N GLY A 143 -7.47 3.62 -6.70
CA GLY A 143 -8.59 4.11 -7.48
C GLY A 143 -8.26 4.50 -8.91
N LYS A 144 -7.10 4.13 -9.45
CA LYS A 144 -6.80 4.35 -10.87
C LYS A 144 -7.76 3.53 -11.74
N ASN A 145 -8.44 4.20 -12.67
CA ASN A 145 -9.46 3.61 -13.55
C ASN A 145 -10.59 2.91 -12.75
N ALA A 146 -11.05 3.56 -11.68
CA ALA A 146 -11.97 2.97 -10.70
C ALA A 146 -13.40 2.76 -11.22
N THR A 147 -13.78 3.41 -12.33
CA THR A 147 -15.11 3.23 -12.93
C THR A 147 -15.14 2.04 -13.88
N PRO A 148 -16.32 1.44 -14.13
CA PRO A 148 -16.46 0.36 -15.10
C PRO A 148 -15.97 0.73 -16.51
N GLN A 149 -16.03 2.01 -16.88
CA GLN A 149 -15.55 2.55 -18.16
C GLN A 149 -14.03 2.76 -18.17
N GLY A 150 -13.38 2.77 -16.99
CA GLY A 150 -11.94 2.97 -16.84
C GLY A 150 -11.45 4.40 -17.10
N ASP A 151 -12.32 5.37 -17.01
CA ASP A 151 -12.06 6.78 -17.34
C ASP A 151 -11.94 7.70 -16.12
N ASP A 152 -12.44 7.28 -14.96
CA ASP A 152 -12.35 8.03 -13.72
C ASP A 152 -11.32 7.43 -12.76
N ASN A 153 -10.62 8.32 -12.04
CA ASN A 153 -9.74 7.96 -10.94
C ASN A 153 -10.36 8.47 -9.65
N VAL A 154 -10.74 7.53 -8.78
CA VAL A 154 -11.42 7.84 -7.51
C VAL A 154 -10.87 6.96 -6.40
N TRP A 155 -10.35 7.56 -5.34
CA TRP A 155 -9.93 6.86 -4.13
C TRP A 155 -10.64 7.41 -2.92
N MET A 156 -11.40 6.57 -2.22
CA MET A 156 -12.06 6.90 -0.94
C MET A 156 -12.80 8.26 -0.96
N GLY A 157 -13.48 8.56 -2.08
CA GLY A 157 -14.19 9.83 -2.28
C GLY A 157 -13.38 10.94 -2.95
N TYR A 158 -12.07 10.82 -3.06
CA TYR A 158 -11.22 11.77 -3.78
C TYR A 158 -11.18 11.47 -5.26
N LYS A 159 -11.54 12.46 -6.09
CA LYS A 159 -11.37 12.39 -7.55
C LYS A 159 -10.07 13.05 -7.96
N PHE A 160 -9.32 12.41 -8.85
CA PHE A 160 -8.06 12.95 -9.35
C PHE A 160 -7.90 12.69 -10.86
N ARG A 161 -7.12 13.55 -11.50
CA ARG A 161 -6.86 13.50 -12.93
C ARG A 161 -5.36 13.46 -13.20
N LYS A 162 -4.98 12.81 -14.29
CA LYS A 162 -3.59 12.79 -14.75
C LYS A 162 -3.14 14.19 -15.14
N VAL A 163 -1.96 14.56 -14.68
CA VAL A 163 -1.31 15.83 -14.99
C VAL A 163 -0.27 15.60 -16.07
N GLN A 164 -0.26 16.47 -17.08
CA GLN A 164 0.85 16.49 -18.06
C GLN A 164 2.11 17.04 -17.38
N THR A 165 3.23 16.35 -17.58
CA THR A 165 4.52 16.76 -17.01
C THR A 165 5.48 17.13 -18.13
N SER A 166 6.34 18.09 -17.89
CA SER A 166 7.35 18.56 -18.82
C SER A 166 8.74 17.96 -18.58
N PHE A 167 8.90 17.06 -17.63
CA PHE A 167 10.19 16.42 -17.38
C PHE A 167 10.35 15.15 -18.23
N GLU A 168 11.57 14.91 -18.66
CA GLU A 168 11.91 13.67 -19.35
C GLU A 168 12.00 12.51 -18.38
N GLN A 169 11.43 11.39 -18.78
CA GLN A 169 11.46 10.14 -18.04
C GLN A 169 12.50 9.22 -18.69
N THR A 170 13.55 8.90 -17.95
CA THR A 170 14.68 8.08 -18.46
C THR A 170 14.42 6.59 -18.32
N GLU A 171 13.78 6.16 -17.23
CA GLU A 171 13.46 4.75 -16.97
C GLU A 171 12.12 4.58 -16.24
N GLY A 172 11.49 3.43 -16.45
CA GLY A 172 10.25 3.05 -15.77
C GLY A 172 8.99 3.78 -16.25
N THR A 173 7.99 3.85 -15.45
CA THR A 173 6.73 4.55 -15.71
C THR A 173 6.40 5.45 -14.52
N LEU A 174 6.33 6.75 -14.75
CA LEU A 174 5.87 7.73 -13.80
C LEU A 174 4.61 8.41 -14.31
N GLU A 175 3.57 8.43 -13.50
CA GLU A 175 2.35 9.16 -13.78
C GLU A 175 2.06 10.06 -12.58
N ILE A 176 1.68 11.32 -12.83
CA ILE A 176 1.32 12.27 -11.80
C ILE A 176 -0.16 12.60 -11.91
N TYR A 177 -0.83 12.62 -10.78
CA TYR A 177 -2.25 12.92 -10.65
C TYR A 177 -2.46 14.04 -9.63
N ARG A 178 -3.55 14.80 -9.82
CA ARG A 178 -3.97 15.89 -8.94
C ARG A 178 -5.47 15.85 -8.74
#